data_07ddd27fdaefe364ba0d18268c5a7869
#
_entry.id   07ddd27fdaefe364ba0d18268c5a7869
#
_cell.length_a   1.000
_cell.length_b   1.000
_cell.length_c   1.000
_cell.angle_alpha   90.00
_cell.angle_beta   90.00
_cell.angle_gamma   90.00
#
_symmetry.space_group_name_H-M   'P 1'
#
loop_
_entity.id
_entity.type
_entity.pdbx_description
1 polymer ?
#
loop_
_entity_poly.entity_id
_entity_poly.type
_entity_poly.pdbx_seq_one_letter_code
_entity_poly.pdbx_strand_id
1 'polypeptide(L)'
;MKSLQHPIRLAACAALVTWWAVALSHGANVRDASGRNVAISDASRVVSIGGAVTEILYALGQDKRVIAVDTTSLYPPDALRTKPNVGYFRQLSPEGVIGLAPSLILAADGAGPKEAVSVLEAATIPFVRIPDHYDGAGILEKIKIIAAATGTERQGECLERVVSGDLAALSTLRSQIKTPARAMFILSFMNGKAMVAGRGTAADGIMRMAGATNVFSEFEGYKIVNDEAVLAAAPEAVLAMQRAGLDLDAASVFSHAAFRETPAARNSRFFSLDGLYMLGFGPRTARAARDLGRLLYPDMKPAALPSDSAERGDQACAQ
;
A
#
# COMPACT_ATOMS: atom_id res chain seq x y z
N MET A 1 -40.59 13.10 89.17
CA MET A 1 -39.43 12.36 88.66
C MET A 1 -39.71 11.99 87.19
N LYS A 2 -39.19 12.75 86.24
CA LYS A 2 -39.36 12.52 84.77
C LYS A 2 -37.97 12.30 84.18
N SER A 3 -37.71 11.07 83.70
CA SER A 3 -36.47 10.70 82.97
C SER A 3 -36.54 11.20 81.52
N LEU A 4 -35.61 12.03 81.12
CA LEU A 4 -35.38 12.39 79.74
C LEU A 4 -34.42 11.35 79.11
N GLN A 5 -34.93 10.61 78.17
CA GLN A 5 -34.10 9.79 77.24
C GLN A 5 -33.79 10.60 76.00
N HIS A 6 -32.49 10.79 75.70
CA HIS A 6 -32.03 11.35 74.49
C HIS A 6 -31.62 10.24 73.48
N PRO A 7 -32.09 10.24 72.21
CA PRO A 7 -31.58 9.30 71.20
C PRO A 7 -30.32 9.81 70.58
N ILE A 8 -29.26 9.03 70.62
CA ILE A 8 -27.99 9.23 69.86
C ILE A 8 -28.27 8.90 68.42
N ARG A 9 -28.14 9.93 67.53
CA ARG A 9 -28.17 9.73 66.09
C ARG A 9 -26.75 9.38 65.59
N LEU A 10 -26.52 8.12 65.17
CA LEU A 10 -25.35 7.69 64.48
C LEU A 10 -25.45 8.25 63.01
N ALA A 11 -24.55 9.14 62.65
CA ALA A 11 -24.34 9.58 61.29
C ALA A 11 -23.39 8.59 60.61
N ALA A 12 -23.89 7.77 59.67
CA ALA A 12 -23.07 6.91 58.84
C ALA A 12 -22.48 7.74 57.69
N CYS A 13 -21.18 8.02 57.77
CA CYS A 13 -20.42 8.59 56.65
C CYS A 13 -20.14 7.48 55.62
N ALA A 14 -20.90 7.45 54.52
CA ALA A 14 -20.61 6.61 53.36
C ALA A 14 -19.47 7.24 52.59
N ALA A 15 -18.26 6.69 52.69
CA ALA A 15 -17.13 7.06 51.88
C ALA A 15 -17.31 6.48 50.44
N LEU A 16 -17.67 7.31 49.49
CA LEU A 16 -17.67 6.97 48.08
C LEU A 16 -16.22 6.87 47.59
N VAL A 17 -15.68 5.64 47.49
CA VAL A 17 -14.42 5.35 46.82
C VAL A 17 -14.69 5.35 45.33
N THR A 18 -14.42 6.47 44.66
CA THR A 18 -14.39 6.55 43.21
C THR A 18 -13.16 5.83 42.68
N TRP A 19 -13.34 4.61 42.19
CA TRP A 19 -12.31 3.91 41.44
C TRP A 19 -12.14 4.63 40.09
N TRP A 20 -11.08 5.41 39.99
CA TRP A 20 -10.59 5.84 38.68
C TRP A 20 -9.97 4.61 38.04
N ALA A 21 -10.65 4.06 37.02
CA ALA A 21 -10.08 3.10 36.11
C ALA A 21 -8.98 3.80 35.31
N VAL A 22 -7.73 3.66 35.76
CA VAL A 22 -6.58 4.00 34.95
C VAL A 22 -6.61 3.02 33.76
N ALA A 23 -7.08 3.47 32.61
CA ALA A 23 -6.92 2.73 31.38
C ALA A 23 -5.41 2.59 31.16
N LEU A 24 -4.88 1.41 31.44
CA LEU A 24 -3.53 1.01 31.05
C LEU A 24 -3.48 1.10 29.53
N SER A 25 -2.95 2.18 29.01
CA SER A 25 -2.57 2.29 27.62
C SER A 25 -1.52 1.21 27.38
N HIS A 26 -1.94 0.05 26.87
CA HIS A 26 -1.02 -0.98 26.42
C HIS A 26 -0.37 -0.43 25.16
N GLY A 27 0.88 0.04 25.29
CA GLY A 27 1.68 0.43 24.14
C GLY A 27 1.83 -0.79 23.22
N ALA A 28 1.59 -0.59 21.92
CA ALA A 28 1.85 -1.63 20.93
C ALA A 28 3.37 -1.82 20.78
N ASN A 29 3.79 -3.06 20.54
CA ASN A 29 5.18 -3.37 20.20
C ASN A 29 5.17 -4.08 18.84
N VAL A 30 5.70 -3.43 17.82
CA VAL A 30 5.62 -3.87 16.44
C VAL A 30 7.01 -4.17 15.90
N ARG A 31 7.19 -5.35 15.31
CA ARG A 31 8.40 -5.67 14.56
C ARG A 31 8.29 -5.10 13.15
N ASP A 32 9.17 -4.17 12.80
CA ASP A 32 9.20 -3.50 11.50
C ASP A 32 9.98 -4.30 10.42
N ALA A 33 9.96 -3.80 9.16
CA ALA A 33 10.64 -4.42 8.03
C ALA A 33 12.17 -4.56 8.21
N SER A 34 12.79 -3.72 9.05
CA SER A 34 14.22 -3.84 9.39
C SER A 34 14.51 -4.82 10.52
N GLY A 35 13.47 -5.47 11.07
CA GLY A 35 13.54 -6.41 12.17
C GLY A 35 13.62 -5.76 13.55
N ARG A 36 13.48 -4.43 13.67
CA ARG A 36 13.46 -3.71 14.95
C ARG A 36 12.10 -3.87 15.63
N ASN A 37 12.12 -3.98 16.95
CA ASN A 37 10.92 -3.87 17.77
C ASN A 37 10.72 -2.38 18.11
N VAL A 38 9.62 -1.80 17.62
CA VAL A 38 9.25 -0.41 17.84
C VAL A 38 8.13 -0.35 18.85
N ALA A 39 8.39 0.27 20.00
CA ALA A 39 7.38 0.51 21.04
C ALA A 39 6.57 1.76 20.68
N ILE A 40 5.24 1.64 20.61
CA ILE A 40 4.32 2.71 20.24
C ILE A 40 3.39 2.94 21.43
N SER A 41 3.54 4.08 22.09
CA SER A 41 2.68 4.49 23.21
C SER A 41 1.50 5.35 22.77
N ASP A 42 1.62 6.04 21.63
CA ASP A 42 0.61 6.93 21.07
C ASP A 42 0.59 6.83 19.54
N ALA A 43 -0.57 6.61 18.96
CA ALA A 43 -0.85 6.60 17.52
C ALA A 43 -1.97 7.59 17.17
N SER A 44 -2.13 8.67 17.93
CA SER A 44 -3.17 9.69 17.69
C SER A 44 -2.83 10.65 16.55
N ARG A 45 -1.54 10.81 16.22
CA ARG A 45 -1.03 11.72 15.20
C ARG A 45 -0.06 11.00 14.27
N VAL A 46 -0.60 10.41 13.21
CA VAL A 46 0.17 9.55 12.28
C VAL A 46 0.59 10.32 11.05
N VAL A 47 1.89 10.31 10.74
CA VAL A 47 2.38 10.66 9.41
C VAL A 47 2.49 9.38 8.58
N SER A 48 1.81 9.36 7.44
CA SER A 48 1.75 8.24 6.51
C SER A 48 2.62 8.50 5.28
N ILE A 49 3.62 7.65 5.07
CA ILE A 49 4.60 7.78 4.00
C ILE A 49 4.54 6.52 3.12
N GLY A 50 4.00 6.68 1.91
CA GLY A 50 3.74 5.62 0.95
C GLY A 50 2.26 5.39 0.69
N GLY A 51 1.86 5.37 -0.61
CA GLY A 51 0.45 5.31 -1.00
C GLY A 51 -0.31 4.10 -0.46
N ALA A 52 0.33 2.92 -0.40
CA ALA A 52 -0.29 1.72 0.17
C ALA A 52 -0.49 1.83 1.69
N VAL A 53 0.43 2.49 2.40
CA VAL A 53 0.32 2.74 3.85
C VAL A 53 -0.90 3.60 4.12
N THR A 54 -1.06 4.67 3.35
CA THR A 54 -2.22 5.56 3.44
C THR A 54 -3.52 4.83 3.11
N GLU A 55 -3.55 4.05 2.03
CA GLU A 55 -4.72 3.27 1.64
C GLU A 55 -5.17 2.31 2.77
N ILE A 56 -4.22 1.60 3.39
CA ILE A 56 -4.51 0.69 4.50
C ILE A 56 -5.03 1.46 5.72
N LEU A 57 -4.39 2.57 6.11
CA LEU A 57 -4.85 3.40 7.24
C LEU A 57 -6.30 3.85 7.07
N TYR A 58 -6.67 4.28 5.86
CA TYR A 58 -8.04 4.69 5.56
C TYR A 58 -9.00 3.50 5.56
N ALA A 59 -8.59 2.35 5.03
CA ALA A 59 -9.38 1.12 5.08
C ALA A 59 -9.62 0.60 6.51
N LEU A 60 -8.71 0.90 7.43
CA LEU A 60 -8.83 0.63 8.87
C LEU A 60 -9.60 1.71 9.64
N GLY A 61 -10.13 2.75 8.96
CA GLY A 61 -10.87 3.85 9.58
C GLY A 61 -10.01 4.82 10.39
N GLN A 62 -8.71 4.91 10.07
CA GLN A 62 -7.76 5.76 10.80
C GLN A 62 -7.53 7.13 10.15
N ASP A 63 -8.34 7.54 9.20
CA ASP A 63 -8.26 8.79 8.45
C ASP A 63 -8.14 10.03 9.35
N LYS A 64 -8.84 10.04 10.50
CA LYS A 64 -8.81 11.14 11.48
C LYS A 64 -7.47 11.25 12.21
N ARG A 65 -6.75 10.14 12.40
CA ARG A 65 -5.43 10.14 13.02
C ARG A 65 -4.31 10.49 12.05
N VAL A 66 -4.53 10.33 10.73
CA VAL A 66 -3.56 10.74 9.71
C VAL A 66 -3.49 12.25 9.65
N ILE A 67 -2.35 12.81 10.04
CA ILE A 67 -2.12 14.26 10.06
C ILE A 67 -1.38 14.78 8.83
N ALA A 68 -0.65 13.92 8.12
CA ALA A 68 0.03 14.24 6.87
C ALA A 68 0.30 12.99 6.04
N VAL A 69 0.47 13.18 4.74
CA VAL A 69 0.71 12.13 3.75
C VAL A 69 1.80 12.54 2.76
N ASP A 70 2.39 11.58 2.05
CA ASP A 70 3.32 11.86 0.95
C ASP A 70 2.61 12.01 -0.41
N THR A 71 3.34 12.44 -1.45
CA THR A 71 2.77 12.67 -2.80
C THR A 71 2.23 11.42 -3.48
N THR A 72 2.56 10.21 -3.01
CA THR A 72 2.07 8.95 -3.58
C THR A 72 0.76 8.49 -2.95
N SER A 73 0.26 9.19 -1.94
CA SER A 73 -0.99 8.90 -1.22
C SER A 73 -2.23 9.35 -2.01
N LEU A 74 -2.37 8.83 -3.24
CA LEU A 74 -3.41 9.22 -4.19
C LEU A 74 -4.78 8.58 -3.92
N TYR A 75 -4.84 7.56 -3.04
CA TYR A 75 -6.08 6.90 -2.70
C TYR A 75 -6.23 6.71 -1.18
N PRO A 76 -7.45 6.96 -0.63
CA PRO A 76 -8.58 7.58 -1.33
C PRO A 76 -8.25 9.03 -1.75
N PRO A 77 -8.95 9.58 -2.76
CA PRO A 77 -8.61 10.91 -3.30
C PRO A 77 -8.58 12.03 -2.25
N ASP A 78 -9.35 11.88 -1.19
CA ASP A 78 -9.41 12.82 -0.08
C ASP A 78 -8.11 12.88 0.73
N ALA A 79 -7.31 11.82 0.75
CA ALA A 79 -6.09 11.77 1.55
C ALA A 79 -5.13 12.91 1.18
N LEU A 80 -4.66 12.95 -0.06
CA LEU A 80 -3.74 13.99 -0.52
C LEU A 80 -4.40 15.37 -0.64
N ARG A 81 -5.72 15.41 -0.89
CA ARG A 81 -6.47 16.66 -1.04
C ARG A 81 -6.68 17.40 0.29
N THR A 82 -6.83 16.67 1.40
CA THR A 82 -7.22 17.24 2.70
C THR A 82 -6.10 17.26 3.73
N LYS A 83 -5.02 16.48 3.52
CA LYS A 83 -3.93 16.39 4.48
C LYS A 83 -2.69 17.14 3.99
N PRO A 84 -1.92 17.75 4.88
CA PRO A 84 -0.58 18.27 4.58
C PRO A 84 0.28 17.26 3.84
N ASN A 85 1.05 17.74 2.85
CA ASN A 85 1.92 16.90 2.03
C ASN A 85 3.38 17.03 2.49
N VAL A 86 4.02 15.91 2.83
CA VAL A 86 5.44 15.86 3.26
C VAL A 86 6.43 15.67 2.11
N GLY A 87 5.96 15.79 0.86
CA GLY A 87 6.79 15.61 -0.33
C GLY A 87 6.81 14.17 -0.86
N TYR A 88 7.74 13.88 -1.76
CA TYR A 88 7.86 12.55 -2.36
C TYR A 88 8.55 11.59 -1.39
N PHE A 89 7.98 10.40 -1.19
CA PHE A 89 8.45 9.45 -0.17
C PHE A 89 9.93 9.03 -0.30
N ARG A 90 10.54 9.15 -1.49
CA ARG A 90 11.98 8.90 -1.71
C ARG A 90 12.86 10.15 -1.60
N GLN A 91 12.27 11.31 -1.29
CA GLN A 91 12.96 12.61 -1.15
C GLN A 91 12.38 13.36 0.06
N LEU A 92 12.35 12.70 1.21
CA LEU A 92 11.80 13.27 2.45
C LEU A 92 12.71 14.36 3.02
N SER A 93 12.10 15.36 3.66
CA SER A 93 12.76 16.30 4.56
C SER A 93 12.44 15.90 6.00
N PRO A 94 13.44 15.51 6.81
CA PRO A 94 13.21 15.17 8.22
C PRO A 94 12.60 16.31 9.01
N GLU A 95 13.04 17.53 8.77
CA GLU A 95 12.52 18.73 9.45
C GLU A 95 11.05 18.95 9.13
N GLY A 96 10.65 18.74 7.85
CA GLY A 96 9.25 18.85 7.42
C GLY A 96 8.35 17.82 8.10
N VAL A 97 8.84 16.60 8.30
CA VAL A 97 8.11 15.52 8.97
C VAL A 97 8.05 15.76 10.50
N ILE A 98 9.19 16.03 11.13
CA ILE A 98 9.29 16.24 12.59
C ILE A 98 8.53 17.50 13.02
N GLY A 99 8.57 18.56 12.20
CA GLY A 99 7.88 19.82 12.46
C GLY A 99 6.35 19.71 12.59
N LEU A 100 5.76 18.62 12.08
CA LEU A 100 4.34 18.30 12.27
C LEU A 100 4.02 17.73 13.65
N ALA A 101 5.03 17.48 14.47
CA ALA A 101 4.91 16.86 15.80
C ALA A 101 4.06 15.57 15.78
N PRO A 102 4.40 14.57 14.94
CA PRO A 102 3.68 13.30 14.92
C PRO A 102 3.97 12.49 16.19
N SER A 103 3.03 11.64 16.59
CA SER A 103 3.24 10.63 17.63
C SER A 103 3.69 9.28 17.03
N LEU A 104 3.51 9.09 15.72
CA LEU A 104 3.89 7.88 14.98
C LEU A 104 4.19 8.21 13.52
N ILE A 105 5.24 7.63 12.98
CA ILE A 105 5.56 7.66 11.54
C ILE A 105 5.48 6.24 11.00
N LEU A 106 4.62 6.02 9.99
CA LEU A 106 4.53 4.77 9.24
C LEU A 106 5.07 5.03 7.83
N ALA A 107 6.15 4.36 7.44
CA ALA A 107 6.81 4.61 6.17
C ALA A 107 7.06 3.30 5.41
N ALA A 108 6.75 3.29 4.11
CA ALA A 108 7.12 2.20 3.21
C ALA A 108 8.64 1.99 3.23
N ASP A 109 9.12 0.75 3.15
CA ASP A 109 10.54 0.39 3.26
C ASP A 109 11.43 1.06 2.18
N GLY A 110 10.85 1.42 1.04
CA GLY A 110 11.52 2.21 -0.01
C GLY A 110 11.59 3.72 0.25
N ALA A 111 11.22 4.21 1.45
CA ALA A 111 11.34 5.64 1.80
C ALA A 111 12.81 6.11 1.82
N GLY A 112 13.04 7.38 1.47
CA GLY A 112 14.38 7.91 1.35
C GLY A 112 14.47 9.44 1.28
N PRO A 113 15.65 10.00 1.09
CA PRO A 113 16.93 9.31 1.00
C PRO A 113 17.32 8.65 2.33
N LYS A 114 18.31 7.77 2.29
CA LYS A 114 18.75 6.96 3.44
C LYS A 114 19.13 7.80 4.65
N GLU A 115 19.79 8.93 4.39
CA GLU A 115 20.20 9.91 5.40
C GLU A 115 18.99 10.53 6.10
N ALA A 116 17.97 10.92 5.34
CA ALA A 116 16.73 11.46 5.90
C ALA A 116 15.99 10.44 6.79
N VAL A 117 15.90 9.20 6.32
CA VAL A 117 15.29 8.11 7.10
C VAL A 117 16.08 7.85 8.38
N SER A 118 17.42 7.85 8.34
CA SER A 118 18.27 7.69 9.53
C SER A 118 18.02 8.77 10.57
N VAL A 119 17.81 10.03 10.16
CA VAL A 119 17.46 11.13 11.07
C VAL A 119 16.08 10.91 11.70
N LEU A 120 15.09 10.50 10.91
CA LEU A 120 13.75 10.20 11.42
C LEU A 120 13.76 9.03 12.41
N GLU A 121 14.54 7.99 12.17
CA GLU A 121 14.68 6.83 13.07
C GLU A 121 15.44 7.16 14.36
N ALA A 122 16.36 8.12 14.31
CA ALA A 122 17.09 8.60 15.50
C ALA A 122 16.26 9.59 16.35
N ALA A 123 15.14 10.10 15.82
CA ALA A 123 14.24 10.95 16.56
C ALA A 123 13.52 10.16 17.67
N THR A 124 13.01 10.88 18.67
CA THR A 124 12.22 10.26 19.79
C THR A 124 10.84 9.77 19.36
N ILE A 125 10.48 9.95 18.09
CA ILE A 125 9.18 9.59 17.51
C ILE A 125 9.25 8.15 17.02
N PRO A 126 8.33 7.24 17.42
CA PRO A 126 8.24 5.91 16.85
C PRO A 126 8.18 5.94 15.32
N PHE A 127 9.15 5.29 14.67
CA PHE A 127 9.24 5.17 13.21
C PHE A 127 9.17 3.68 12.85
N VAL A 128 8.12 3.28 12.12
CA VAL A 128 7.89 1.89 11.70
C VAL A 128 8.07 1.77 10.20
N ARG A 129 9.01 0.93 9.77
CA ARG A 129 9.18 0.56 8.36
C ARG A 129 8.17 -0.51 7.98
N ILE A 130 7.36 -0.22 6.98
CA ILE A 130 6.35 -1.13 6.44
C ILE A 130 6.96 -1.90 5.26
N PRO A 131 7.02 -3.23 5.28
CA PRO A 131 7.70 -4.02 4.25
C PRO A 131 7.06 -3.84 2.87
N ASP A 132 7.88 -3.93 1.82
CA ASP A 132 7.46 -3.80 0.42
C ASP A 132 7.69 -5.11 -0.35
N HIS A 133 7.01 -6.18 0.07
CA HIS A 133 6.94 -7.43 -0.67
C HIS A 133 5.83 -7.36 -1.72
N TYR A 134 6.16 -7.67 -2.98
CA TYR A 134 5.26 -7.52 -4.13
C TYR A 134 4.53 -8.81 -4.46
N ASP A 135 3.75 -9.31 -3.47
CA ASP A 135 2.87 -10.48 -3.58
C ASP A 135 1.70 -10.40 -2.59
N GLY A 136 0.84 -11.43 -2.59
CA GLY A 136 -0.33 -11.46 -1.70
C GLY A 136 0.04 -11.54 -0.22
N ALA A 137 1.10 -12.26 0.14
CA ALA A 137 1.56 -12.38 1.53
C ALA A 137 2.06 -11.03 2.05
N GLY A 138 2.82 -10.28 1.23
CA GLY A 138 3.29 -8.95 1.59
C GLY A 138 2.17 -7.94 1.80
N ILE A 139 1.05 -8.04 1.08
CA ILE A 139 -0.13 -7.19 1.31
C ILE A 139 -0.71 -7.47 2.69
N LEU A 140 -0.90 -8.75 3.05
CA LEU A 140 -1.44 -9.15 4.34
C LEU A 140 -0.50 -8.75 5.49
N GLU A 141 0.81 -8.89 5.30
CA GLU A 141 1.82 -8.46 6.26
C GLU A 141 1.74 -6.95 6.54
N LYS A 142 1.64 -6.12 5.48
CA LYS A 142 1.45 -4.66 5.63
C LYS A 142 0.21 -4.34 6.47
N ILE A 143 -0.92 -4.97 6.16
CA ILE A 143 -2.18 -4.76 6.89
C ILE A 143 -1.99 -5.08 8.38
N LYS A 144 -1.39 -6.24 8.68
CA LYS A 144 -1.14 -6.70 10.05
C LYS A 144 -0.25 -5.74 10.84
N ILE A 145 0.86 -5.30 10.23
CA ILE A 145 1.81 -4.38 10.89
C ILE A 145 1.14 -3.03 11.16
N ILE A 146 0.41 -2.47 10.19
CA ILE A 146 -0.25 -1.17 10.33
C ILE A 146 -1.39 -1.25 11.36
N ALA A 147 -2.17 -2.32 11.34
CA ALA A 147 -3.24 -2.55 12.33
C ALA A 147 -2.68 -2.64 13.75
N ALA A 148 -1.62 -3.41 13.96
CA ALA A 148 -0.95 -3.51 15.26
C ALA A 148 -0.34 -2.18 15.71
N ALA A 149 0.26 -1.40 14.78
CA ALA A 149 0.84 -0.10 15.09
C ALA A 149 -0.20 0.95 15.49
N THR A 150 -1.45 0.79 15.05
CA THR A 150 -2.54 1.74 15.33
C THR A 150 -3.58 1.23 16.35
N GLY A 151 -3.38 0.01 16.89
CA GLY A 151 -4.32 -0.62 17.83
C GLY A 151 -5.68 -0.93 17.19
N THR A 152 -5.67 -1.37 15.93
CA THR A 152 -6.87 -1.68 15.13
C THR A 152 -6.86 -3.12 14.61
N GLU A 153 -6.37 -4.05 15.41
CA GLU A 153 -6.18 -5.46 15.03
C GLU A 153 -7.48 -6.09 14.54
N ARG A 154 -8.61 -5.76 15.16
CA ARG A 154 -9.93 -6.29 14.77
C ARG A 154 -10.33 -5.84 13.34
N GLN A 155 -10.08 -4.58 13.01
CA GLN A 155 -10.27 -4.04 11.66
C GLN A 155 -9.25 -4.65 10.69
N GLY A 156 -8.01 -4.84 11.15
CA GLY A 156 -6.95 -5.55 10.41
C GLY A 156 -7.38 -6.95 10.00
N GLU A 157 -7.85 -7.78 10.95
CA GLU A 157 -8.34 -9.14 10.68
C GLU A 157 -9.53 -9.15 9.70
N CYS A 158 -10.43 -8.16 9.80
CA CYS A 158 -11.50 -8.00 8.84
C CYS A 158 -10.94 -7.73 7.43
N LEU A 159 -10.03 -6.77 7.29
CA LEU A 159 -9.44 -6.39 6.00
C LEU A 159 -8.58 -7.54 5.42
N GLU A 160 -7.82 -8.25 6.25
CA GLU A 160 -7.07 -9.44 5.84
C GLU A 160 -7.99 -10.53 5.26
N ARG A 161 -9.17 -10.78 5.86
CA ARG A 161 -10.15 -11.74 5.32
C ARG A 161 -10.68 -11.32 3.95
N VAL A 162 -11.01 -10.04 3.77
CA VAL A 162 -11.49 -9.51 2.48
C VAL A 162 -10.41 -9.67 1.41
N VAL A 163 -9.19 -9.21 1.69
CA VAL A 163 -8.07 -9.27 0.76
C VAL A 163 -7.67 -10.72 0.45
N SER A 164 -7.66 -11.61 1.46
CA SER A 164 -7.37 -13.05 1.26
C SER A 164 -8.41 -13.72 0.36
N GLY A 165 -9.68 -13.36 0.51
CA GLY A 165 -10.74 -13.84 -0.38
C GLY A 165 -10.53 -13.41 -1.83
N ASP A 166 -10.18 -12.15 -2.04
CA ASP A 166 -9.87 -11.62 -3.38
C ASP A 166 -8.64 -12.30 -4.00
N LEU A 167 -7.58 -12.50 -3.22
CA LEU A 167 -6.37 -13.19 -3.66
C LEU A 167 -6.64 -14.65 -4.03
N ALA A 168 -7.49 -15.34 -3.28
CA ALA A 168 -7.88 -16.73 -3.56
C ALA A 168 -8.68 -16.82 -4.89
N ALA A 169 -9.65 -15.91 -5.10
CA ALA A 169 -10.41 -15.84 -6.34
C ALA A 169 -9.48 -15.53 -7.55
N LEU A 170 -8.53 -14.61 -7.38
CA LEU A 170 -7.54 -14.30 -8.41
C LEU A 170 -6.63 -15.50 -8.73
N SER A 171 -6.21 -16.26 -7.71
CA SER A 171 -5.40 -17.48 -7.89
C SER A 171 -6.15 -18.54 -8.69
N THR A 172 -7.45 -18.71 -8.43
CA THR A 172 -8.31 -19.61 -9.19
C THR A 172 -8.41 -19.20 -10.67
N LEU A 173 -8.54 -17.89 -10.95
CA LEU A 173 -8.53 -17.38 -12.31
C LEU A 173 -7.18 -17.67 -13.01
N ARG A 174 -6.07 -17.39 -12.35
CA ARG A 174 -4.73 -17.65 -12.87
C ARG A 174 -4.50 -19.11 -13.26
N SER A 175 -5.02 -20.04 -12.49
CA SER A 175 -4.85 -21.49 -12.78
C SER A 175 -5.49 -21.93 -14.10
N GLN A 176 -6.38 -21.11 -14.67
CA GLN A 176 -7.03 -21.36 -15.96
C GLN A 176 -6.20 -20.88 -17.16
N ILE A 177 -5.14 -20.09 -16.91
CA ILE A 177 -4.25 -19.54 -17.95
C ILE A 177 -3.29 -20.65 -18.41
N LYS A 178 -3.52 -21.15 -19.63
CA LYS A 178 -2.67 -22.22 -20.21
C LYS A 178 -1.35 -21.68 -20.74
N THR A 179 -1.37 -20.48 -21.33
CA THR A 179 -0.19 -19.84 -21.92
C THR A 179 -0.09 -18.42 -21.34
N PRO A 180 0.85 -18.17 -20.42
CA PRO A 180 1.08 -16.83 -19.87
C PRO A 180 1.49 -15.85 -20.95
N ALA A 181 0.84 -14.69 -21.02
CA ALA A 181 1.21 -13.60 -21.93
C ALA A 181 2.61 -13.07 -21.56
N ARG A 182 3.43 -12.86 -22.58
CA ARG A 182 4.78 -12.30 -22.45
C ARG A 182 4.68 -10.77 -22.38
N ALA A 183 4.82 -10.20 -21.21
CA ALA A 183 4.64 -8.77 -20.97
C ALA A 183 5.96 -8.10 -20.56
N MET A 184 6.10 -6.82 -20.89
CA MET A 184 7.10 -5.92 -20.34
C MET A 184 6.42 -4.71 -19.69
N PHE A 185 7.06 -4.14 -18.69
CA PHE A 185 6.63 -2.87 -18.09
C PHE A 185 7.68 -1.79 -18.37
N ILE A 186 7.24 -0.65 -18.90
CA ILE A 186 8.09 0.52 -19.14
C ILE A 186 7.82 1.56 -18.05
N LEU A 187 8.84 1.85 -17.24
CA LEU A 187 8.80 2.90 -16.21
C LEU A 187 8.98 4.30 -16.83
N SER A 188 9.87 4.41 -17.80
CA SER A 188 10.10 5.64 -18.56
C SER A 188 10.64 5.32 -19.96
N PHE A 189 10.31 6.19 -20.90
CA PHE A 189 10.81 6.12 -22.28
C PHE A 189 11.30 7.51 -22.69
N MET A 190 12.63 7.67 -22.79
CA MET A 190 13.25 8.95 -23.05
C MET A 190 14.37 8.80 -24.05
N ASN A 191 14.41 9.66 -25.06
CA ASN A 191 15.44 9.66 -26.11
C ASN A 191 15.61 8.27 -26.77
N GLY A 192 14.50 7.57 -27.02
CA GLY A 192 14.49 6.23 -27.60
C GLY A 192 14.93 5.10 -26.65
N LYS A 193 15.23 5.39 -25.38
CA LYS A 193 15.66 4.40 -24.40
C LYS A 193 14.54 4.06 -23.41
N ALA A 194 14.23 2.78 -23.29
CA ALA A 194 13.25 2.27 -22.34
C ALA A 194 13.93 1.86 -21.03
N MET A 195 13.47 2.41 -19.91
CA MET A 195 13.74 1.86 -18.59
C MET A 195 12.63 0.86 -18.26
N VAL A 196 12.99 -0.41 -18.12
CA VAL A 196 12.04 -1.51 -17.95
C VAL A 196 12.19 -2.19 -16.60
N ALA A 197 11.12 -2.83 -16.15
CA ALA A 197 11.08 -3.55 -14.88
C ALA A 197 11.63 -4.98 -15.05
N GLY A 198 12.65 -5.32 -14.25
CA GLY A 198 13.11 -6.69 -14.01
C GLY A 198 12.37 -7.33 -12.83
N ARG A 199 12.85 -8.50 -12.39
CA ARG A 199 12.30 -9.19 -11.21
C ARG A 199 12.46 -8.36 -9.93
N GLY A 200 11.65 -8.69 -8.92
CA GLY A 200 11.69 -8.02 -7.61
C GLY A 200 11.13 -6.61 -7.61
N THR A 201 10.48 -6.17 -8.69
CA THR A 201 9.79 -4.89 -8.76
C THR A 201 8.27 -5.05 -8.56
N ALA A 202 7.58 -3.98 -8.18
CA ALA A 202 6.12 -3.98 -8.11
C ALA A 202 5.48 -4.33 -9.47
N ALA A 203 6.07 -3.87 -10.57
CA ALA A 203 5.61 -4.19 -11.91
C ALA A 203 5.76 -5.70 -12.22
N ASP A 204 6.84 -6.33 -11.81
CA ASP A 204 7.01 -7.77 -11.93
C ASP A 204 5.99 -8.54 -11.09
N GLY A 205 5.76 -8.08 -9.86
CA GLY A 205 4.76 -8.66 -8.96
C GLY A 205 3.35 -8.64 -9.53
N ILE A 206 2.90 -7.48 -10.05
CA ILE A 206 1.55 -7.35 -10.61
C ILE A 206 1.39 -8.16 -11.90
N MET A 207 2.42 -8.21 -12.78
CA MET A 207 2.40 -9.07 -13.96
C MET A 207 2.22 -10.53 -13.57
N ARG A 208 2.98 -11.02 -12.59
CA ARG A 208 2.83 -12.40 -12.07
C ARG A 208 1.44 -12.64 -11.47
N MET A 209 0.90 -11.68 -10.71
CA MET A 209 -0.45 -11.80 -10.14
C MET A 209 -1.54 -11.81 -11.21
N ALA A 210 -1.35 -11.07 -12.30
CA ALA A 210 -2.24 -11.08 -13.47
C ALA A 210 -2.07 -12.31 -14.38
N GLY A 211 -1.11 -13.20 -14.08
CA GLY A 211 -0.84 -14.41 -14.86
C GLY A 211 0.04 -14.19 -16.08
N ALA A 212 0.76 -13.08 -16.16
CA ALA A 212 1.73 -12.83 -17.23
C ALA A 212 3.16 -13.22 -16.81
N THR A 213 4.01 -13.39 -17.81
CA THR A 213 5.46 -13.57 -17.65
C THR A 213 6.17 -12.27 -17.99
N ASN A 214 7.00 -11.77 -17.07
CA ASN A 214 7.88 -10.64 -17.35
C ASN A 214 9.03 -11.08 -18.27
N VAL A 215 9.12 -10.47 -19.46
CA VAL A 215 10.16 -10.81 -20.45
C VAL A 215 11.57 -10.37 -20.04
N PHE A 216 11.70 -9.54 -19.00
CA PHE A 216 12.96 -9.05 -18.44
C PHE A 216 13.23 -9.57 -17.01
N SER A 217 12.84 -10.81 -16.72
CA SER A 217 13.04 -11.42 -15.40
C SER A 217 14.48 -11.86 -15.10
N GLU A 218 15.41 -11.78 -16.05
CA GLU A 218 16.81 -12.16 -15.88
C GLU A 218 17.62 -11.19 -15.00
N PHE A 219 17.18 -9.96 -14.83
CA PHE A 219 17.81 -8.99 -13.94
C PHE A 219 16.86 -8.50 -12.84
N GLU A 220 17.42 -7.90 -11.80
CA GLU A 220 16.68 -7.34 -10.68
C GLU A 220 16.55 -5.81 -10.78
N GLY A 221 15.41 -5.28 -10.31
CA GLY A 221 15.15 -3.84 -10.30
C GLY A 221 14.80 -3.27 -11.69
N TYR A 222 15.07 -2.00 -11.87
CA TYR A 222 14.79 -1.30 -13.14
C TYR A 222 16.08 -1.05 -13.90
N LYS A 223 16.11 -1.34 -15.22
CA LYS A 223 17.27 -1.10 -16.07
C LYS A 223 16.86 -0.48 -17.41
N ILE A 224 17.75 0.34 -17.95
CA ILE A 224 17.66 0.79 -19.34
C ILE A 224 18.10 -0.37 -20.22
N VAL A 225 17.28 -0.72 -21.22
CA VAL A 225 17.57 -1.75 -22.22
C VAL A 225 17.82 -1.13 -23.59
N ASN A 226 18.58 -1.83 -24.40
CA ASN A 226 18.83 -1.45 -25.80
C ASN A 226 17.77 -2.07 -26.73
N ASP A 227 17.80 -1.66 -28.00
CA ASP A 227 16.85 -2.09 -29.02
C ASP A 227 16.92 -3.60 -29.29
N GLU A 228 18.14 -4.17 -29.30
CA GLU A 228 18.35 -5.60 -29.53
C GLU A 228 17.70 -6.43 -28.42
N ALA A 229 17.78 -5.96 -27.16
CA ALA A 229 17.14 -6.64 -26.03
C ALA A 229 15.61 -6.60 -26.15
N VAL A 230 15.03 -5.49 -26.60
CA VAL A 230 13.57 -5.37 -26.85
C VAL A 230 13.13 -6.33 -27.94
N LEU A 231 13.86 -6.37 -29.07
CA LEU A 231 13.58 -7.27 -30.20
C LEU A 231 13.70 -8.74 -29.79
N ALA A 232 14.75 -9.11 -29.08
CA ALA A 232 14.96 -10.48 -28.59
C ALA A 232 13.89 -10.89 -27.55
N ALA A 233 13.49 -9.98 -26.68
CA ALA A 233 12.44 -10.22 -25.69
C ALA A 233 11.07 -10.42 -26.33
N ALA A 234 10.82 -9.85 -27.53
CA ALA A 234 9.60 -10.00 -28.31
C ALA A 234 8.31 -9.94 -27.43
N PRO A 235 8.05 -8.86 -26.69
CA PRO A 235 6.90 -8.78 -25.80
C PRO A 235 5.58 -8.83 -26.60
N GLU A 236 4.59 -9.53 -26.04
CA GLU A 236 3.22 -9.61 -26.55
C GLU A 236 2.32 -8.50 -26.01
N ALA A 237 2.74 -7.89 -24.89
CA ALA A 237 2.07 -6.74 -24.29
C ALA A 237 3.10 -5.79 -23.68
N VAL A 238 2.86 -4.48 -23.84
CA VAL A 238 3.60 -3.41 -23.18
C VAL A 238 2.71 -2.77 -22.13
N LEU A 239 3.21 -2.67 -20.91
CA LEU A 239 2.53 -2.07 -19.78
C LEU A 239 3.23 -0.78 -19.39
N ALA A 240 2.45 0.21 -18.98
CA ALA A 240 2.93 1.46 -18.42
C ALA A 240 2.02 1.89 -17.27
N MET A 241 2.48 2.82 -16.43
CA MET A 241 1.62 3.45 -15.44
C MET A 241 1.15 4.81 -15.92
N GLN A 242 -0.10 5.15 -15.62
CA GLN A 242 -0.59 6.50 -15.68
C GLN A 242 -0.05 7.30 -14.50
N ARG A 243 0.53 8.44 -14.80
CA ARG A 243 1.06 9.37 -13.81
C ARG A 243 0.84 10.78 -14.30
N ALA A 244 0.22 11.61 -13.48
CA ALA A 244 -0.09 13.00 -13.83
C ALA A 244 1.11 13.73 -14.47
N GLY A 245 0.95 14.17 -15.73
CA GLY A 245 1.93 14.93 -16.48
C GLY A 245 3.09 14.14 -17.14
N LEU A 246 3.08 12.80 -17.06
CA LEU A 246 4.14 11.95 -17.64
C LEU A 246 3.58 10.65 -18.23
N ASP A 247 2.41 10.73 -18.84
CA ASP A 247 1.78 9.53 -19.41
C ASP A 247 2.51 9.09 -20.69
N LEU A 248 2.99 7.84 -20.67
CA LEU A 248 3.45 7.18 -21.87
C LEU A 248 2.23 6.72 -22.69
N ASP A 249 2.24 6.98 -23.98
CA ASP A 249 1.23 6.51 -24.90
C ASP A 249 1.76 5.48 -25.90
N ALA A 250 0.84 4.73 -26.48
CA ALA A 250 1.17 3.69 -27.45
C ALA A 250 1.88 4.27 -28.69
N ALA A 251 1.48 5.47 -29.15
CA ALA A 251 2.02 6.08 -30.35
C ALA A 251 3.50 6.44 -30.17
N SER A 252 3.86 7.04 -29.02
CA SER A 252 5.25 7.40 -28.73
C SER A 252 6.16 6.17 -28.61
N VAL A 253 5.67 5.08 -27.96
CA VAL A 253 6.47 3.87 -27.81
C VAL A 253 6.55 3.07 -29.10
N PHE A 254 5.42 2.82 -29.78
CA PHE A 254 5.38 1.97 -30.97
C PHE A 254 5.87 2.65 -32.26
N SER A 255 6.08 3.97 -32.27
CA SER A 255 6.77 4.66 -33.35
C SER A 255 8.28 4.34 -33.40
N HIS A 256 8.88 3.94 -32.27
CA HIS A 256 10.29 3.58 -32.22
C HIS A 256 10.55 2.23 -32.92
N ALA A 257 11.63 2.16 -33.70
CA ALA A 257 11.90 1.04 -34.60
C ALA A 257 11.88 -0.34 -33.89
N ALA A 258 12.53 -0.48 -32.72
CA ALA A 258 12.60 -1.74 -32.02
C ALA A 258 11.23 -2.18 -31.48
N PHE A 259 10.42 -1.26 -30.98
CA PHE A 259 9.10 -1.58 -30.46
C PHE A 259 8.09 -1.89 -31.56
N ARG A 260 8.16 -1.18 -32.71
CA ARG A 260 7.27 -1.39 -33.84
C ARG A 260 7.28 -2.82 -34.37
N GLU A 261 8.43 -3.51 -34.28
CA GLU A 261 8.60 -4.88 -34.75
C GLU A 261 8.12 -5.94 -33.73
N THR A 262 7.72 -5.53 -32.53
CA THR A 262 7.25 -6.46 -31.49
C THR A 262 5.85 -7.00 -31.77
N PRO A 263 5.50 -8.20 -31.27
CA PRO A 263 4.12 -8.69 -31.27
C PRO A 263 3.14 -7.73 -30.58
N ALA A 264 3.58 -7.02 -29.55
CA ALA A 264 2.76 -6.04 -28.84
C ALA A 264 2.31 -4.89 -29.75
N ALA A 265 3.22 -4.34 -30.57
CA ALA A 265 2.89 -3.27 -31.51
C ALA A 265 1.96 -3.76 -32.63
N ARG A 266 2.27 -4.92 -33.23
CA ARG A 266 1.45 -5.51 -34.30
C ARG A 266 0.00 -5.75 -33.89
N ASN A 267 -0.22 -6.06 -32.61
CA ASN A 267 -1.55 -6.34 -32.03
C ASN A 267 -2.11 -5.15 -31.22
N SER A 268 -1.48 -3.98 -31.24
CA SER A 268 -1.87 -2.78 -30.50
C SER A 268 -2.08 -3.02 -28.99
N ARG A 269 -1.22 -3.86 -28.39
CA ARG A 269 -1.33 -4.28 -26.99
C ARG A 269 -0.43 -3.42 -26.08
N PHE A 270 -0.83 -2.15 -25.94
CA PHE A 270 -0.26 -1.22 -24.97
C PHE A 270 -1.33 -0.91 -23.91
N PHE A 271 -1.02 -1.14 -22.63
CA PHE A 271 -1.96 -0.95 -21.54
C PHE A 271 -1.34 -0.05 -20.48
N SER A 272 -2.08 0.99 -20.09
CA SER A 272 -1.68 1.92 -19.04
C SER A 272 -2.76 1.99 -17.98
N LEU A 273 -2.39 1.82 -16.71
CA LEU A 273 -3.28 1.86 -15.57
C LEU A 273 -2.75 2.87 -14.54
N ASP A 274 -3.64 3.31 -13.63
CA ASP A 274 -3.25 4.16 -12.51
C ASP A 274 -2.06 3.57 -11.75
N GLY A 275 -1.05 4.41 -11.49
CA GLY A 275 0.23 3.96 -10.93
C GLY A 275 0.10 3.38 -9.51
N LEU A 276 -0.68 4.02 -8.63
CA LEU A 276 -0.88 3.52 -7.27
C LEU A 276 -1.75 2.25 -7.27
N TYR A 277 -2.80 2.21 -8.09
CA TYR A 277 -3.67 1.05 -8.22
C TYR A 277 -2.90 -0.19 -8.66
N MET A 278 -2.02 -0.04 -9.67
CA MET A 278 -1.25 -1.14 -10.24
C MET A 278 -0.03 -1.53 -9.40
N LEU A 279 0.68 -0.56 -8.82
CA LEU A 279 2.02 -0.77 -8.24
C LEU A 279 2.08 -0.56 -6.72
N GLY A 280 0.99 -0.15 -6.08
CA GLY A 280 0.98 0.18 -4.65
C GLY A 280 1.06 -1.04 -3.74
N PHE A 281 0.56 -2.19 -4.16
CA PHE A 281 0.46 -3.39 -3.33
C PHE A 281 -0.26 -3.12 -2.00
N GLY A 282 -1.38 -2.39 -2.11
CA GLY A 282 -2.36 -2.16 -1.06
C GLY A 282 -3.57 -3.11 -1.17
N PRO A 283 -4.65 -2.85 -0.42
CA PRO A 283 -5.85 -3.70 -0.39
C PRO A 283 -6.51 -3.95 -1.76
N ARG A 284 -6.38 -3.02 -2.71
CA ARG A 284 -6.99 -3.13 -4.05
C ARG A 284 -6.15 -3.90 -5.07
N THR A 285 -4.99 -4.45 -4.69
CA THR A 285 -4.05 -5.09 -5.64
C THR A 285 -4.66 -6.29 -6.37
N ALA A 286 -5.47 -7.11 -5.71
CA ALA A 286 -6.13 -8.23 -6.38
C ALA A 286 -7.09 -7.76 -7.49
N ARG A 287 -7.80 -6.64 -7.29
CA ARG A 287 -8.63 -6.00 -8.32
C ARG A 287 -7.76 -5.48 -9.46
N ALA A 288 -6.66 -4.80 -9.17
CA ALA A 288 -5.73 -4.31 -10.19
C ALA A 288 -5.15 -5.45 -11.04
N ALA A 289 -4.75 -6.56 -10.41
CA ALA A 289 -4.25 -7.74 -11.10
C ALA A 289 -5.33 -8.42 -11.97
N ARG A 290 -6.59 -8.51 -11.49
CA ARG A 290 -7.72 -8.99 -12.28
C ARG A 290 -7.97 -8.09 -13.51
N ASP A 291 -8.00 -6.77 -13.29
CA ASP A 291 -8.29 -5.82 -14.38
C ASP A 291 -7.17 -5.81 -15.42
N LEU A 292 -5.91 -5.94 -15.00
CA LEU A 292 -4.79 -6.19 -15.91
C LEU A 292 -4.95 -7.54 -16.64
N GLY A 293 -5.36 -8.59 -15.93
CA GLY A 293 -5.64 -9.91 -16.52
C GLY A 293 -6.71 -9.84 -17.61
N ARG A 294 -7.77 -9.03 -17.43
CA ARG A 294 -8.82 -8.81 -18.46
C ARG A 294 -8.27 -8.17 -19.73
N LEU A 295 -7.29 -7.27 -19.59
CA LEU A 295 -6.63 -6.65 -20.75
C LEU A 295 -5.70 -7.64 -21.45
N LEU A 296 -5.02 -8.50 -20.68
CA LEU A 296 -4.11 -9.50 -21.21
C LEU A 296 -4.83 -10.70 -21.84
N TYR A 297 -6.00 -11.08 -21.30
CA TYR A 297 -6.77 -12.27 -21.71
C TYR A 297 -8.25 -11.89 -21.95
N PRO A 298 -8.57 -11.17 -23.03
CA PRO A 298 -9.92 -10.64 -23.27
C PRO A 298 -11.00 -11.73 -23.41
N ASP A 299 -10.61 -12.93 -23.83
CA ASP A 299 -11.54 -14.07 -24.00
C ASP A 299 -11.83 -14.81 -22.67
N MET A 300 -11.10 -14.52 -21.60
CA MET A 300 -11.36 -15.12 -20.30
C MET A 300 -12.44 -14.34 -19.54
N LYS A 301 -13.38 -15.06 -18.93
CA LYS A 301 -14.32 -14.43 -18.01
C LYS A 301 -13.58 -13.89 -16.79
N PRO A 302 -13.77 -12.61 -16.42
CA PRO A 302 -13.14 -12.06 -15.24
C PRO A 302 -13.64 -12.78 -13.98
N ALA A 303 -12.75 -12.97 -13.00
CA ALA A 303 -13.16 -13.43 -11.68
C ALA A 303 -14.06 -12.38 -11.02
N ALA A 304 -15.17 -12.81 -10.42
CA ALA A 304 -15.86 -12.01 -9.44
C ALA A 304 -15.04 -12.06 -8.15
N LEU A 305 -14.64 -10.91 -7.63
CA LEU A 305 -13.95 -10.83 -6.35
C LEU A 305 -14.97 -10.63 -5.22
N PRO A 306 -14.77 -11.24 -4.04
CA PRO A 306 -15.62 -11.02 -2.88
C PRO A 306 -15.84 -9.54 -2.55
N SER A 307 -14.81 -8.73 -2.72
CA SER A 307 -14.87 -7.29 -2.48
C SER A 307 -15.72 -6.50 -3.50
N ASP A 308 -16.05 -7.07 -4.66
CA ASP A 308 -16.90 -6.40 -5.66
C ASP A 308 -18.36 -6.28 -5.18
N SER A 309 -18.81 -7.19 -4.29
CA SER A 309 -20.18 -7.22 -3.74
C SER A 309 -20.35 -6.36 -2.48
N ALA A 310 -19.26 -5.92 -1.86
CA ALA A 310 -19.30 -4.99 -0.74
C ALA A 310 -19.44 -3.57 -1.30
N GLU A 311 -20.49 -2.83 -0.93
CA GLU A 311 -20.77 -1.45 -1.39
C GLU A 311 -19.58 -0.48 -1.19
N ARG A 312 -18.58 -0.85 -0.37
CA ARG A 312 -17.31 -0.20 -0.14
C ARG A 312 -16.26 -1.24 0.28
N GLY A 313 -15.87 -2.13 -0.62
CA GLY A 313 -15.04 -3.31 -0.30
C GLY A 313 -13.76 -3.03 0.51
N ASP A 314 -13.15 -1.89 0.30
CA ASP A 314 -11.96 -1.40 1.02
C ASP A 314 -12.28 -0.61 2.29
N GLN A 315 -13.54 -0.18 2.51
CA GLN A 315 -14.01 0.52 3.71
C GLN A 315 -14.93 -0.33 4.61
N ALA A 316 -15.23 -1.56 4.21
CA ALA A 316 -16.14 -2.45 4.94
C ALA A 316 -15.67 -2.74 6.38
N CYS A 317 -14.39 -2.55 6.67
CA CYS A 317 -13.77 -2.85 7.95
C CYS A 317 -13.42 -1.61 8.79
N ALA A 318 -13.78 -0.43 8.32
CA ALA A 318 -13.48 0.84 9.01
C ALA A 318 -14.37 1.11 10.26
N GLN A 319 -15.38 0.26 10.54
CA GLN A 319 -16.34 0.43 11.64
C GLN A 319 -16.01 -0.43 12.85
#